data_bfd1a3500b60491dab3495b7c7af77b2
#
_entry.id   bfd1a3500b60491dab3495b7c7af77b2
#
_cell.length_a   1.000
_cell.length_b   1.000
_cell.length_c   1.000
_cell.angle_alpha   90.00
_cell.angle_beta   90.00
_cell.angle_gamma   90.00
#
_symmetry.space_group_name_H-M   'P 1'
#
loop_
_entity.id
_entity.type
_entity.pdbx_description
1 polymer ?
#
loop_
_entity_poly.entity_id
_entity_poly.type
_entity_poly.pdbx_seq_one_letter_code
_entity_poly.pdbx_strand_id
1 'polypeptide(L)'
;MNDLDQPSWTAWRPQRFGHVDVRKVRDPLIEPLWIGERVTIELETSGPRAQAGPHVAILDEAGDRIEDFPAVEAGLVEVARATSLLIDGYLTDQVERGPEHSTIPAVAMPKVGDLTRQMLIGGGRRREEFTPLERSLPANPEVPTTLIAVDLLMVDGESLLDVPLLERKRILESVLDENQFVRRGIFVRPPLDPWLVSWRSIGFHSIAFKAANSRYRPGLDNDGWAIARIPSR
;
A
#
# COMPACT_ATOMS: atom_id res chain seq x y z
N MET A 1 16.68 32.72 -8.15
CA MET A 1 16.84 31.32 -7.71
C MET A 1 15.81 30.55 -8.52
N ASN A 2 16.27 29.74 -9.47
CA ASN A 2 15.45 29.25 -10.57
C ASN A 2 14.44 28.19 -10.10
N ASP A 3 13.22 28.37 -10.54
CA ASP A 3 12.04 27.50 -10.37
C ASP A 3 12.15 26.14 -11.12
N LEU A 4 13.36 25.73 -11.47
CA LEU A 4 13.62 24.60 -12.39
C LEU A 4 14.06 23.31 -11.69
N ASP A 5 14.18 23.28 -10.35
CA ASP A 5 14.71 22.13 -9.60
C ASP A 5 13.74 21.44 -8.65
N GLN A 6 12.46 21.81 -8.64
CA GLN A 6 11.44 21.01 -7.98
C GLN A 6 11.06 19.86 -8.93
N PRO A 7 11.34 18.60 -8.58
CA PRO A 7 10.87 17.50 -9.40
C PRO A 7 9.34 17.60 -9.49
N SER A 8 8.82 17.65 -10.71
CA SER A 8 7.38 17.63 -10.89
C SER A 8 6.88 16.26 -10.39
N TRP A 9 6.17 16.25 -9.27
CA TRP A 9 5.62 15.05 -8.62
C TRP A 9 4.76 14.22 -9.58
N THR A 10 4.19 14.85 -10.61
CA THR A 10 3.49 14.21 -11.72
C THR A 10 4.34 13.22 -12.51
N ALA A 11 5.67 13.26 -12.36
CA ALA A 11 6.57 12.29 -12.98
C ALA A 11 6.79 11.03 -12.11
N TRP A 12 6.34 11.02 -10.86
CA TRP A 12 6.55 9.91 -9.96
C TRP A 12 5.48 8.83 -10.18
N ARG A 13 5.94 7.68 -10.59
CA ARG A 13 5.10 6.49 -10.75
C ARG A 13 5.31 5.57 -9.58
N PRO A 14 4.28 4.85 -9.12
CA PRO A 14 4.46 3.83 -8.10
C PRO A 14 5.56 2.84 -8.50
N GLN A 15 6.37 2.45 -7.50
CA GLN A 15 7.37 1.41 -7.68
C GLN A 15 6.69 0.08 -8.01
N ARG A 16 7.23 -0.66 -8.98
CA ARG A 16 6.70 -1.97 -9.35
C ARG A 16 7.36 -3.09 -8.53
N PHE A 17 6.65 -4.22 -8.44
CA PHE A 17 7.20 -5.45 -7.88
C PHE A 17 8.19 -6.08 -8.84
N GLY A 18 9.27 -6.65 -8.29
CA GLY A 18 10.23 -7.42 -9.07
C GLY A 18 9.70 -8.81 -9.42
N HIS A 19 10.36 -9.44 -10.38
CA HIS A 19 10.05 -10.80 -10.84
C HIS A 19 10.84 -11.86 -10.07
N VAL A 20 10.90 -11.74 -8.75
CA VAL A 20 11.70 -12.62 -7.89
C VAL A 20 10.80 -13.56 -7.06
N ASP A 21 11.36 -14.70 -6.69
CA ASP A 21 10.72 -15.60 -5.74
C ASP A 21 10.68 -14.95 -4.35
N VAL A 22 9.53 -15.00 -3.67
CA VAL A 22 9.33 -14.41 -2.33
C VAL A 22 10.34 -14.90 -1.31
N ARG A 23 10.88 -16.12 -1.47
CA ARG A 23 11.94 -16.68 -0.62
C ARG A 23 13.28 -15.94 -0.71
N LYS A 24 13.47 -15.15 -1.77
CA LYS A 24 14.69 -14.34 -1.96
C LYS A 24 14.57 -12.97 -1.29
N VAL A 25 13.38 -12.54 -0.91
CA VAL A 25 13.18 -11.27 -0.21
C VAL A 25 13.68 -11.43 1.22
N ARG A 26 14.71 -10.68 1.58
CA ARG A 26 15.35 -10.75 2.90
C ARG A 26 14.63 -9.84 3.88
N ASP A 27 14.48 -10.33 5.13
CA ASP A 27 13.81 -9.59 6.22
C ASP A 27 12.51 -8.91 5.75
N PRO A 28 11.52 -9.69 5.24
CA PRO A 28 10.36 -9.10 4.62
C PRO A 28 9.39 -8.50 5.63
N LEU A 29 8.86 -7.33 5.30
CA LEU A 29 7.57 -6.85 5.76
C LEU A 29 6.51 -7.44 4.82
N ILE A 30 5.48 -8.06 5.38
CA ILE A 30 4.46 -8.76 4.61
C ILE A 30 3.15 -8.01 4.78
N GLU A 31 2.54 -7.65 3.66
CA GLU A 31 1.34 -6.84 3.57
C GLU A 31 0.27 -7.56 2.77
N PRO A 32 -1.03 -7.41 3.07
CA PRO A 32 -2.06 -7.80 2.13
C PRO A 32 -1.90 -6.97 0.84
N LEU A 33 -2.10 -7.59 -0.32
CA LEU A 33 -2.16 -6.85 -1.58
C LEU A 33 -3.59 -6.36 -1.78
N TRP A 34 -3.77 -5.06 -1.63
CA TRP A 34 -5.09 -4.42 -1.69
C TRP A 34 -5.71 -4.55 -3.09
N ILE A 35 -7.02 -4.77 -3.13
CA ILE A 35 -7.83 -4.77 -4.34
C ILE A 35 -8.37 -3.36 -4.48
N GLY A 36 -8.02 -2.69 -5.56
CA GLY A 36 -8.40 -1.30 -5.81
C GLY A 36 -7.38 -0.61 -6.70
N GLU A 37 -7.54 0.68 -6.87
CA GLU A 37 -6.64 1.47 -7.70
C GLU A 37 -5.43 1.91 -6.90
N ARG A 38 -4.23 1.58 -7.40
CA ARG A 38 -3.00 2.07 -6.80
C ARG A 38 -2.76 3.51 -7.22
N VAL A 39 -2.50 4.35 -6.24
CA VAL A 39 -2.38 5.79 -6.44
C VAL A 39 -1.14 6.34 -5.77
N THR A 40 -0.69 7.48 -6.30
CA THR A 40 0.22 8.39 -5.60
C THR A 40 -0.59 9.62 -5.20
N ILE A 41 -0.56 9.98 -3.93
CA ILE A 41 -1.31 11.13 -3.42
C ILE A 41 -0.35 12.18 -2.91
N GLU A 42 -0.52 13.40 -3.40
CA GLU A 42 0.16 14.58 -2.92
C GLU A 42 -0.77 15.41 -2.07
N LEU A 43 -0.28 15.83 -0.90
CA LEU A 43 -0.90 16.81 -0.03
C LEU A 43 0.05 17.98 0.19
N GLU A 44 -0.46 19.20 0.10
CA GLU A 44 0.21 20.42 0.54
C GLU A 44 -0.80 21.28 1.30
N THR A 45 -0.59 21.50 2.60
CA THR A 45 -1.47 22.32 3.45
C THR A 45 -0.97 23.75 3.59
N SER A 46 0.31 24.00 3.29
CA SER A 46 0.93 25.31 3.24
C SER A 46 2.01 25.32 2.17
N GLY A 47 2.09 26.40 1.40
CA GLY A 47 3.08 26.55 0.34
C GLY A 47 2.49 27.12 -0.95
N PRO A 48 3.24 27.07 -2.06
CA PRO A 48 2.84 27.75 -3.29
C PRO A 48 1.52 27.26 -3.88
N ARG A 49 1.17 25.95 -3.71
CA ARG A 49 -0.07 25.37 -4.24
C ARG A 49 -1.25 25.44 -3.26
N ALA A 50 -0.98 25.68 -1.98
CA ALA A 50 -1.99 25.80 -0.94
C ALA A 50 -2.45 27.25 -0.65
N GLN A 51 -2.22 28.20 -1.58
CA GLN A 51 -2.59 29.60 -1.39
C GLN A 51 -4.08 29.86 -1.22
N ALA A 52 -4.92 29.02 -1.84
CA ALA A 52 -6.38 29.09 -1.75
C ALA A 52 -6.98 28.08 -0.74
N GLY A 53 -6.14 27.36 -0.01
CA GLY A 53 -6.50 26.29 0.90
C GLY A 53 -5.67 25.03 0.63
N PRO A 54 -5.85 23.94 1.40
CA PRO A 54 -5.14 22.71 1.20
C PRO A 54 -5.27 22.21 -0.25
N HIS A 55 -4.14 21.78 -0.83
CA HIS A 55 -4.09 21.17 -2.15
C HIS A 55 -3.90 19.66 -2.00
N VAL A 56 -4.78 18.87 -2.62
CA VAL A 56 -4.65 17.41 -2.75
C VAL A 56 -4.68 17.06 -4.22
N ALA A 57 -3.76 16.21 -4.66
CA ALA A 57 -3.76 15.64 -5.99
C ALA A 57 -3.62 14.11 -5.89
N ILE A 58 -4.54 13.40 -6.51
CA ILE A 58 -4.54 11.94 -6.60
C ILE A 58 -4.15 11.57 -8.03
N LEU A 59 -3.11 10.75 -8.16
CA LEU A 59 -2.58 10.32 -9.45
C LEU A 59 -2.64 8.79 -9.53
N ASP A 60 -3.08 8.26 -10.66
CA ASP A 60 -3.05 6.82 -10.95
C ASP A 60 -1.63 6.30 -11.21
N GLU A 61 -1.48 5.02 -11.53
CA GLU A 61 -0.18 4.43 -11.85
C GLU A 61 0.43 5.00 -13.15
N ALA A 62 -0.38 5.53 -14.06
CA ALA A 62 0.10 6.24 -15.25
C ALA A 62 0.52 7.67 -14.94
N GLY A 63 0.13 8.20 -13.77
CA GLY A 63 0.35 9.55 -13.29
C GLY A 63 -0.66 10.54 -13.85
N ASP A 64 -1.77 10.05 -14.33
CA ASP A 64 -2.90 10.86 -14.70
C ASP A 64 -3.71 11.20 -13.45
N ARG A 65 -4.23 12.43 -13.40
CA ARG A 65 -5.02 12.88 -12.25
C ARG A 65 -6.37 12.17 -12.22
N ILE A 66 -6.70 11.65 -11.05
CA ILE A 66 -8.03 11.10 -10.75
C ILE A 66 -8.78 12.13 -9.93
N GLU A 67 -10.04 12.36 -10.27
CA GLU A 67 -10.95 13.29 -9.59
C GLU A 67 -12.09 12.49 -8.92
N ASP A 68 -12.98 13.20 -8.20
CA ASP A 68 -14.19 12.66 -7.57
C ASP A 68 -13.99 11.87 -6.25
N PHE A 69 -12.94 12.18 -5.48
CA PHE A 69 -12.74 11.60 -4.14
C PHE A 69 -12.75 12.65 -3.00
N PRO A 70 -13.74 13.57 -2.93
CA PRO A 70 -13.71 14.68 -1.97
C PRO A 70 -13.68 14.24 -0.51
N ALA A 71 -14.25 13.07 -0.18
CA ALA A 71 -14.22 12.52 1.18
C ALA A 71 -12.81 12.03 1.58
N VAL A 72 -12.07 11.43 0.65
CA VAL A 72 -10.67 11.02 0.85
C VAL A 72 -9.78 12.25 0.97
N GLU A 73 -9.97 13.24 0.09
CA GLU A 73 -9.21 14.49 0.10
C GLU A 73 -9.39 15.23 1.44
N ALA A 74 -10.64 15.45 1.86
CA ALA A 74 -10.95 16.09 3.14
C ALA A 74 -10.44 15.27 4.32
N GLY A 75 -10.61 13.94 4.28
CA GLY A 75 -10.12 13.04 5.31
C GLY A 75 -8.60 13.07 5.43
N LEU A 76 -7.86 13.19 4.32
CA LEU A 76 -6.41 13.28 4.33
C LEU A 76 -5.94 14.60 4.95
N VAL A 77 -6.57 15.72 4.62
CA VAL A 77 -6.29 17.03 5.22
C VAL A 77 -6.51 17.00 6.73
N GLU A 78 -7.58 16.31 7.19
CA GLU A 78 -7.91 16.19 8.62
C GLU A 78 -6.84 15.45 9.42
N VAL A 79 -6.29 14.34 8.86
CA VAL A 79 -5.40 13.42 9.61
C VAL A 79 -3.92 13.66 9.39
N ALA A 80 -3.54 14.48 8.43
CA ALA A 80 -2.14 14.80 8.17
C ALA A 80 -1.56 15.70 9.26
N ARG A 81 -0.40 15.32 9.79
CA ARG A 81 0.35 16.08 10.79
C ARG A 81 1.52 16.87 10.20
N ALA A 82 1.81 16.65 8.93
CA ALA A 82 2.83 17.35 8.17
C ALA A 82 2.22 18.39 7.23
N THR A 83 3.01 19.35 6.78
CA THR A 83 2.58 20.40 5.86
C THR A 83 2.57 19.96 4.41
N SER A 84 3.38 18.96 4.07
CA SER A 84 3.33 18.31 2.77
C SER A 84 3.69 16.83 2.86
N LEU A 85 2.96 16.00 2.08
CA LEU A 85 3.15 14.56 2.01
C LEU A 85 3.07 14.09 0.56
N LEU A 86 3.89 13.09 0.21
CA LEU A 86 3.72 12.28 -0.98
C LEU A 86 3.58 10.81 -0.56
N ILE A 87 2.43 10.23 -0.80
CA ILE A 87 2.02 8.92 -0.30
C ILE A 87 1.81 7.96 -1.49
N ASP A 88 2.35 6.74 -1.38
CA ASP A 88 1.97 5.60 -2.23
C ASP A 88 0.86 4.82 -1.50
N GLY A 89 -0.25 4.57 -2.16
CA GLY A 89 -1.42 3.97 -1.53
C GLY A 89 -2.37 3.27 -2.49
N TYR A 90 -3.50 2.87 -1.96
CA TYR A 90 -4.61 2.28 -2.72
C TYR A 90 -5.91 2.98 -2.39
N LEU A 91 -6.69 3.32 -3.41
CA LEU A 91 -8.10 3.63 -3.26
C LEU A 91 -8.90 2.32 -3.34
N THR A 92 -9.64 2.01 -2.28
CA THR A 92 -10.35 0.73 -2.18
C THR A 92 -11.62 0.85 -1.36
N ASP A 93 -12.61 -0.01 -1.66
CA ASP A 93 -13.77 -0.28 -0.80
C ASP A 93 -13.51 -1.49 0.13
N GLN A 94 -12.36 -2.13 -0.03
CA GLN A 94 -12.01 -3.27 0.78
C GLN A 94 -11.67 -2.82 2.20
N VAL A 95 -12.57 -3.09 3.14
CA VAL A 95 -12.36 -2.76 4.55
C VAL A 95 -11.58 -3.89 5.20
N GLU A 96 -10.40 -3.59 5.74
CA GLU A 96 -9.73 -4.50 6.65
C GLU A 96 -10.55 -4.58 7.96
N ARG A 97 -11.14 -5.74 8.21
CA ARG A 97 -11.68 -6.06 9.53
C ARG A 97 -10.55 -6.72 10.30
N GLY A 98 -10.21 -6.16 11.45
CA GLY A 98 -9.19 -6.75 12.31
C GLY A 98 -9.50 -8.20 12.69
N PRO A 99 -8.53 -8.94 13.23
CA PRO A 99 -8.71 -10.34 13.66
C PRO A 99 -9.89 -10.55 14.60
N GLU A 100 -10.25 -9.53 15.37
CA GLU A 100 -11.41 -9.53 16.28
C GLU A 100 -12.77 -9.66 15.58
N HIS A 101 -12.84 -9.36 14.29
CA HIS A 101 -14.06 -9.49 13.48
C HIS A 101 -14.06 -10.77 12.62
N SER A 102 -13.03 -11.61 12.73
CA SER A 102 -12.99 -12.87 12.02
C SER A 102 -14.01 -13.83 12.64
N THR A 103 -15.03 -14.19 11.87
CA THR A 103 -16.02 -15.20 12.25
C THR A 103 -15.52 -16.63 12.03
N ILE A 104 -14.23 -16.84 11.78
CA ILE A 104 -13.66 -18.17 11.58
C ILE A 104 -13.56 -18.84 12.95
N PRO A 105 -14.25 -19.99 13.15
CA PRO A 105 -14.10 -20.74 14.40
C PRO A 105 -12.64 -21.16 14.60
N ALA A 106 -12.12 -21.01 15.80
CA ALA A 106 -10.74 -21.37 16.16
C ALA A 106 -10.39 -22.86 15.81
N VAL A 107 -11.41 -23.71 15.72
CA VAL A 107 -11.28 -25.14 15.38
C VAL A 107 -10.89 -25.38 13.92
N ALA A 108 -11.05 -24.39 13.03
CA ALA A 108 -10.75 -24.51 11.59
C ALA A 108 -9.36 -23.95 11.23
N MET A 109 -8.56 -23.52 12.20
CA MET A 109 -7.22 -23.00 11.89
C MET A 109 -6.29 -24.14 11.43
N PRO A 110 -5.62 -24.00 10.28
CA PRO A 110 -4.57 -24.94 9.87
C PRO A 110 -3.45 -24.91 10.92
N LYS A 111 -2.70 -26.02 11.00
CA LYS A 111 -1.51 -26.04 11.85
C LYS A 111 -0.57 -24.92 11.45
N VAL A 112 0.01 -24.25 12.45
CA VAL A 112 0.97 -23.16 12.22
C VAL A 112 2.09 -23.64 11.30
N GLY A 113 2.35 -22.89 10.23
CA GLY A 113 3.36 -23.21 9.23
C GLY A 113 2.84 -23.90 7.96
N ASP A 114 1.63 -24.49 7.97
CA ASP A 114 1.12 -25.24 6.83
C ASP A 114 0.80 -24.35 5.61
N LEU A 115 0.12 -23.23 5.82
CA LEU A 115 -0.21 -22.29 4.74
C LEU A 115 1.03 -21.57 4.23
N THR A 116 1.89 -21.12 5.14
CA THR A 116 3.16 -20.50 4.79
C THR A 116 4.04 -21.47 3.98
N ARG A 117 4.08 -22.73 4.39
CA ARG A 117 4.80 -23.79 3.66
C ARG A 117 4.21 -24.05 2.28
N GLN A 118 2.88 -24.15 2.15
CA GLN A 118 2.21 -24.31 0.84
C GLN A 118 2.52 -23.15 -0.09
N MET A 119 2.45 -21.93 0.41
CA MET A 119 2.77 -20.72 -0.37
C MET A 119 4.22 -20.74 -0.86
N LEU A 120 5.17 -21.09 0.01
CA LEU A 120 6.60 -21.13 -0.34
C LEU A 120 6.96 -22.29 -1.27
N ILE A 121 6.27 -23.43 -1.21
CA ILE A 121 6.50 -24.60 -2.08
C ILE A 121 5.75 -24.46 -3.41
N GLY A 122 4.52 -23.93 -3.39
CA GLY A 122 3.66 -23.78 -4.57
C GLY A 122 4.16 -22.77 -5.60
N GLY A 123 4.97 -21.79 -5.17
CA GLY A 123 5.55 -20.75 -6.04
C GLY A 123 6.55 -21.25 -7.10
N GLY A 124 6.92 -22.55 -7.09
CA GLY A 124 7.93 -23.11 -7.98
C GLY A 124 7.41 -23.77 -9.27
N ARG A 125 6.11 -23.88 -9.50
CA ARG A 125 5.58 -24.72 -10.58
C ARG A 125 4.87 -24.05 -11.77
N ARG A 126 4.68 -22.75 -11.79
CA ARG A 126 4.37 -21.98 -13.02
C ARG A 126 4.71 -20.50 -12.77
N ARG A 127 5.49 -19.94 -13.66
CA ARG A 127 5.41 -18.51 -13.98
C ARG A 127 4.03 -18.25 -14.59
N GLU A 128 2.99 -18.30 -13.79
CA GLU A 128 1.76 -17.62 -14.18
C GLU A 128 2.12 -16.14 -14.12
N GLU A 129 2.13 -15.49 -15.29
CA GLU A 129 2.11 -14.05 -15.34
C GLU A 129 1.05 -13.60 -14.35
N PHE A 130 1.49 -12.94 -13.29
CA PHE A 130 0.60 -12.34 -12.33
C PHE A 130 -0.08 -11.19 -13.07
N THR A 131 -1.21 -11.48 -13.69
CA THR A 131 -2.12 -10.44 -14.11
C THR A 131 -2.73 -9.91 -12.81
N PRO A 132 -2.44 -8.66 -12.42
CA PRO A 132 -3.15 -8.04 -11.30
C PRO A 132 -4.64 -8.25 -11.56
N LEU A 133 -5.36 -8.81 -10.58
CA LEU A 133 -6.81 -8.86 -10.66
C LEU A 133 -7.30 -7.48 -11.07
N GLU A 134 -8.20 -7.47 -12.06
CA GLU A 134 -8.69 -6.27 -12.73
C GLU A 134 -8.82 -5.10 -11.75
N ARG A 135 -8.10 -4.04 -12.06
CA ARG A 135 -8.06 -2.78 -11.35
C ARG A 135 -9.33 -2.00 -11.62
N SER A 136 -10.45 -2.51 -11.20
CA SER A 136 -11.66 -1.72 -11.20
C SER A 136 -11.82 -1.10 -9.82
N LEU A 137 -11.97 0.19 -9.78
CA LEU A 137 -12.53 0.88 -8.62
C LEU A 137 -13.78 0.12 -8.18
N PRO A 138 -13.95 -0.09 -6.89
CA PRO A 138 -15.03 -0.91 -6.37
C PRO A 138 -16.37 -0.39 -6.84
N ALA A 139 -17.17 -1.30 -7.34
CA ALA A 139 -18.51 -1.01 -7.87
C ALA A 139 -19.59 -1.01 -6.78
N ASN A 140 -19.23 -0.98 -5.50
CA ASN A 140 -20.24 -0.93 -4.44
C ASN A 140 -20.47 0.50 -3.95
N PRO A 141 -21.53 1.19 -4.44
CA PRO A 141 -21.82 2.57 -4.03
C PRO A 141 -22.20 2.73 -2.55
N GLU A 142 -22.44 1.62 -1.85
CA GLU A 142 -22.80 1.63 -0.41
C GLU A 142 -21.58 1.64 0.51
N VAL A 143 -20.40 1.30 -0.03
CA VAL A 143 -19.15 1.29 0.76
C VAL A 143 -18.30 2.48 0.33
N PRO A 144 -17.97 3.40 1.24
CA PRO A 144 -17.16 4.55 0.88
C PRO A 144 -15.75 4.10 0.49
N THR A 145 -15.21 4.71 -0.57
CA THR A 145 -13.82 4.53 -0.94
C THR A 145 -12.92 5.07 0.16
N THR A 146 -11.92 4.29 0.52
CA THR A 146 -10.92 4.60 1.55
C THR A 146 -9.53 4.62 0.93
N LEU A 147 -8.68 5.57 1.32
CA LEU A 147 -7.26 5.54 1.06
C LEU A 147 -6.57 4.62 2.05
N ILE A 148 -5.81 3.67 1.54
CA ILE A 148 -4.87 2.87 2.32
C ILE A 148 -3.45 3.34 1.98
N ALA A 149 -2.84 4.11 2.86
CA ALA A 149 -1.46 4.59 2.73
C ALA A 149 -0.48 3.44 3.01
N VAL A 150 0.27 3.00 2.01
CA VAL A 150 1.20 1.85 2.14
C VAL A 150 2.67 2.24 2.18
N ASP A 151 3.02 3.43 1.72
CA ASP A 151 4.39 3.95 1.80
C ASP A 151 4.40 5.47 1.82
N LEU A 152 5.48 6.07 2.33
CA LEU A 152 5.70 7.52 2.34
C LEU A 152 6.95 7.84 1.53
N LEU A 153 6.81 8.72 0.54
CA LEU A 153 7.87 9.03 -0.41
C LEU A 153 8.51 10.38 -0.15
N MET A 154 7.76 11.30 0.47
CA MET A 154 8.21 12.62 0.87
C MET A 154 7.43 13.13 2.07
N VAL A 155 8.08 13.91 2.91
CA VAL A 155 7.47 14.66 4.03
C VAL A 155 8.14 16.03 4.13
N ASP A 156 7.33 17.09 4.21
CA ASP A 156 7.78 18.49 4.37
C ASP A 156 8.90 18.91 3.41
N GLY A 157 8.80 18.44 2.15
CA GLY A 157 9.76 18.69 1.08
C GLY A 157 11.01 17.79 1.11
N GLU A 158 11.18 16.94 2.12
CA GLU A 158 12.30 16.01 2.20
C GLU A 158 11.95 14.67 1.52
N SER A 159 12.77 14.27 0.55
CA SER A 159 12.62 12.99 -0.15
C SER A 159 13.03 11.81 0.75
N LEU A 160 12.18 10.79 0.80
CA LEU A 160 12.43 9.56 1.55
C LEU A 160 12.83 8.39 0.66
N LEU A 161 13.07 8.58 -0.63
CA LEU A 161 13.35 7.50 -1.59
C LEU A 161 14.55 6.64 -1.18
N ASP A 162 15.58 7.25 -0.60
CA ASP A 162 16.78 6.59 -0.11
C ASP A 162 16.69 6.12 1.35
N VAL A 163 15.56 6.36 2.01
CA VAL A 163 15.29 5.87 3.36
C VAL A 163 14.80 4.41 3.28
N PRO A 164 15.25 3.49 4.18
CA PRO A 164 14.75 2.13 4.24
C PRO A 164 13.22 2.06 4.42
N LEU A 165 12.55 1.08 3.78
CA LEU A 165 11.10 0.91 3.85
C LEU A 165 10.56 0.90 5.29
N LEU A 166 11.21 0.17 6.20
CA LEU A 166 10.76 0.12 7.61
C LEU A 166 10.76 1.50 8.27
N GLU A 167 11.76 2.33 7.97
CA GLU A 167 11.83 3.69 8.52
C GLU A 167 10.79 4.61 7.86
N ARG A 168 10.56 4.49 6.55
CA ARG A 168 9.48 5.23 5.87
C ARG A 168 8.12 4.92 6.46
N LYS A 169 7.85 3.64 6.82
CA LYS A 169 6.61 3.26 7.50
C LYS A 169 6.49 3.84 8.90
N ARG A 170 7.59 3.93 9.66
CA ARG A 170 7.61 4.57 10.98
C ARG A 170 7.34 6.07 10.87
N ILE A 171 7.94 6.73 9.86
CA ILE A 171 7.68 8.14 9.60
C ILE A 171 6.21 8.31 9.20
N LEU A 172 5.68 7.49 8.28
CA LEU A 172 4.26 7.51 7.90
C LEU A 172 3.34 7.39 9.14
N GLU A 173 3.65 6.49 10.06
CA GLU A 173 2.90 6.32 11.31
C GLU A 173 2.94 7.58 12.19
N SER A 174 4.02 8.33 12.17
CA SER A 174 4.19 9.56 12.97
C SER A 174 3.51 10.79 12.37
N VAL A 175 3.32 10.83 11.04
CA VAL A 175 2.83 12.02 10.31
C VAL A 175 1.42 11.87 9.75
N LEU A 176 0.81 10.69 9.84
CA LEU A 176 -0.53 10.41 9.34
C LEU A 176 -1.36 9.67 10.39
N ASP A 177 -2.37 10.33 10.93
CA ASP A 177 -3.40 9.65 11.75
C ASP A 177 -4.39 8.90 10.84
N GLU A 178 -5.40 8.28 11.44
CA GLU A 178 -6.41 7.50 10.71
C GLU A 178 -7.81 8.03 11.00
N ASN A 179 -8.67 7.95 9.99
CA ASN A 179 -10.11 8.17 10.11
C ASN A 179 -10.87 7.14 9.24
N GLN A 180 -12.15 7.39 8.99
CA GLN A 180 -12.97 6.48 8.18
C GLN A 180 -12.59 6.46 6.68
N PHE A 181 -11.89 7.48 6.17
CA PHE A 181 -11.53 7.63 4.75
C PHE A 181 -10.03 7.45 4.48
N VAL A 182 -9.20 7.47 5.52
CA VAL A 182 -7.75 7.36 5.41
C VAL A 182 -7.23 6.42 6.48
N ARG A 183 -6.52 5.39 6.05
CA ARG A 183 -5.89 4.40 6.92
C ARG A 183 -4.48 4.08 6.47
N ARG A 184 -3.68 3.59 7.39
CA ARG A 184 -2.34 3.08 7.09
C ARG A 184 -2.42 1.58 6.78
N GLY A 185 -1.71 1.15 5.74
CA GLY A 185 -1.61 -0.26 5.40
C GLY A 185 -0.88 -1.05 6.49
N ILE A 186 -1.50 -2.13 6.95
CA ILE A 186 -0.89 -3.03 7.93
C ILE A 186 0.26 -3.82 7.29
N PHE A 187 1.30 -4.07 8.06
CA PHE A 187 2.34 -5.03 7.73
C PHE A 187 2.66 -5.94 8.92
N VAL A 188 3.09 -7.14 8.63
CA VAL A 188 3.45 -8.13 9.63
C VAL A 188 4.78 -8.81 9.30
N ARG A 189 5.31 -9.52 10.28
CA ARG A 189 6.46 -10.41 10.13
C ARG A 189 6.05 -11.84 10.42
N PRO A 190 6.79 -12.87 9.94
CA PRO A 190 6.49 -14.26 10.28
C PRO A 190 6.37 -14.48 11.80
N PRO A 191 5.48 -15.39 12.27
CA PRO A 191 4.70 -16.36 11.51
C PRO A 191 3.45 -15.76 10.83
N LEU A 192 3.10 -16.27 9.63
CA LEU A 192 2.08 -15.68 8.76
C LEU A 192 0.71 -16.36 8.82
N ASP A 193 0.64 -17.64 9.22
CA ASP A 193 -0.57 -18.43 9.07
C ASP A 193 -1.83 -17.80 9.66
N PRO A 194 -1.81 -17.21 10.86
CA PRO A 194 -2.98 -16.51 11.40
C PRO A 194 -3.44 -15.35 10.51
N TRP A 195 -2.49 -14.60 9.96
CA TRP A 195 -2.76 -13.46 9.08
C TRP A 195 -3.28 -13.90 7.72
N LEU A 196 -2.72 -14.96 7.13
CA LEU A 196 -3.18 -15.51 5.85
C LEU A 196 -4.63 -16.00 5.95
N VAL A 197 -4.99 -16.64 7.05
CA VAL A 197 -6.37 -17.07 7.31
C VAL A 197 -7.30 -15.85 7.42
N SER A 198 -6.92 -14.85 8.21
CA SER A 198 -7.70 -13.64 8.41
C SER A 198 -7.86 -12.88 7.09
N TRP A 199 -6.77 -12.55 6.40
CA TRP A 199 -6.80 -11.80 5.15
C TRP A 199 -7.63 -12.49 4.08
N ARG A 200 -7.50 -13.81 3.97
CA ARG A 200 -8.31 -14.58 3.04
C ARG A 200 -9.80 -14.52 3.36
N SER A 201 -10.17 -14.56 4.65
CA SER A 201 -11.58 -14.53 5.07
C SER A 201 -12.29 -13.22 4.72
N ILE A 202 -11.52 -12.14 4.56
CA ILE A 202 -12.02 -10.81 4.18
C ILE A 202 -11.75 -10.47 2.71
N GLY A 203 -11.36 -11.47 1.90
CA GLY A 203 -11.31 -11.35 0.45
C GLY A 203 -9.94 -11.07 -0.17
N PHE A 204 -8.85 -11.02 0.61
CA PHE A 204 -7.52 -10.93 0.02
C PHE A 204 -7.09 -12.25 -0.62
N HIS A 205 -6.55 -12.17 -1.83
CA HIS A 205 -6.06 -13.34 -2.58
C HIS A 205 -4.54 -13.37 -2.72
N SER A 206 -3.90 -12.26 -2.45
CA SER A 206 -2.45 -12.11 -2.62
C SER A 206 -1.86 -11.26 -1.50
N ILE A 207 -0.56 -11.44 -1.28
CA ILE A 207 0.23 -10.69 -0.33
C ILE A 207 1.53 -10.21 -0.98
N ALA A 208 2.03 -9.09 -0.49
CA ALA A 208 3.29 -8.50 -0.88
C ALA A 208 4.36 -8.81 0.17
N PHE A 209 5.53 -9.21 -0.30
CA PHE A 209 6.76 -9.31 0.47
C PHE A 209 7.65 -8.15 0.09
N LYS A 210 7.99 -7.29 1.03
CA LYS A 210 8.82 -6.11 0.79
C LYS A 210 10.01 -6.12 1.74
N ALA A 211 11.23 -6.15 1.22
CA ALA A 211 12.44 -6.11 2.07
C ALA A 211 12.45 -4.85 2.94
N ALA A 212 12.60 -5.02 4.25
CA ALA A 212 12.51 -3.93 5.23
C ALA A 212 13.54 -2.80 4.98
N ASN A 213 14.68 -3.14 4.38
CA ASN A 213 15.74 -2.19 4.05
C ASN A 213 15.70 -1.71 2.59
N SER A 214 14.65 -2.04 1.81
CA SER A 214 14.55 -1.60 0.42
C SER A 214 14.39 -0.10 0.29
N ARG A 215 15.03 0.45 -0.75
CA ARG A 215 14.83 1.83 -1.19
C ARG A 215 13.62 1.90 -2.11
N TYR A 216 13.03 3.08 -2.23
CA TYR A 216 11.94 3.27 -3.19
C TYR A 216 12.50 3.72 -4.54
N ARG A 217 12.02 3.11 -5.63
CA ARG A 217 12.45 3.37 -7.00
C ARG A 217 11.24 3.70 -7.88
N PRO A 218 10.86 4.97 -7.98
CA PRO A 218 9.68 5.38 -8.73
C PRO A 218 9.67 4.80 -10.15
N GLY A 219 8.57 4.15 -10.55
CA GLY A 219 8.36 3.61 -11.89
C GLY A 219 9.25 2.42 -12.28
N LEU A 220 10.13 1.94 -11.41
CA LEU A 220 11.05 0.84 -11.70
C LEU A 220 10.65 -0.43 -10.94
N ASP A 221 11.07 -1.58 -11.48
CA ASP A 221 10.96 -2.86 -10.78
C ASP A 221 11.95 -2.91 -9.60
N ASN A 222 11.52 -3.49 -8.50
CA ASN A 222 12.37 -3.66 -7.32
C ASN A 222 12.42 -5.14 -6.92
N ASP A 223 13.58 -5.76 -7.05
CA ASP A 223 13.80 -7.16 -6.67
C ASP A 223 13.75 -7.40 -5.16
N GLY A 224 13.70 -6.35 -4.35
CA GLY A 224 13.38 -6.43 -2.93
C GLY A 224 11.88 -6.58 -2.64
N TRP A 225 11.01 -6.52 -3.68
CA TRP A 225 9.56 -6.62 -3.56
C TRP A 225 9.03 -7.75 -4.43
N ALA A 226 8.24 -8.65 -3.85
CA ALA A 226 7.65 -9.79 -4.54
C ALA A 226 6.20 -10.00 -4.10
N ILE A 227 5.41 -10.67 -4.94
CA ILE A 227 4.01 -11.02 -4.66
C ILE A 227 3.87 -12.53 -4.58
N ALA A 228 3.03 -13.00 -3.65
CA ALA A 228 2.57 -14.38 -3.60
C ALA A 228 1.07 -14.45 -3.45
N ARG A 229 0.46 -15.50 -4.01
CA ARG A 229 -0.94 -15.83 -3.77
C ARG A 229 -1.12 -16.46 -2.39
N ILE A 230 -2.20 -16.11 -1.70
CA ILE A 230 -2.63 -16.82 -0.51
C ILE A 230 -3.20 -18.17 -0.96
N PRO A 231 -2.68 -19.32 -0.44
CA PRO A 231 -3.12 -20.65 -0.89
C PRO A 231 -4.63 -20.82 -0.76
N SER A 232 -5.26 -21.37 -1.82
CA SER A 232 -6.62 -21.89 -1.73
C SER A 232 -6.57 -23.25 -1.05
N ARG A 233 -7.45 -23.51 -0.10
CA ARG A 233 -7.64 -24.86 0.43
C ARG A 233 -8.07 -25.82 -0.66
#